data_8e35e4b3a6eadcabf293c8bc9da5dd40
#
_entry.id   8e35e4b3a6eadcabf293c8bc9da5dd40
#
_cell.length_a   1.000
_cell.length_b   1.000
_cell.length_c   1.000
_cell.angle_alpha   90.00
_cell.angle_beta   90.00
_cell.angle_gamma   90.00
#
_symmetry.space_group_name_H-M   'P 1'
#
loop_
_entity.id
_entity.type
_entity.pdbx_description
1 polymer ?
#
loop_
_entity_poly.entity_id
_entity_poly.type
_entity_poly.pdbx_seq_one_letter_code
_entity_poly.pdbx_strand_id
1 'polypeptide(L)'
;MHSSVLRWTAAPTNGTLSAMNQELLDAVAAYARAHANRDGLALTPIPGLRMMCLDQPGDKLESTYRPLVCLVLQGEKHLLAGRQEKLCAEGQAIIVSADLPVTGQVVTASSERPYIALAIELDMALLSELADQLRKVDAATAPPPPDPAATM
;
A
#
# COMPACT_ATOMS: atom_id res chain seq x y z
N MET A 1 -13.86 15.13 -13.66
CA MET A 1 -12.46 14.70 -13.74
C MET A 1 -12.16 13.74 -12.62
N HIS A 2 -11.95 12.52 -13.00
CA HIS A 2 -11.64 11.48 -12.03
C HIS A 2 -10.15 11.18 -12.04
N SER A 3 -9.37 12.03 -11.40
CA SER A 3 -8.00 11.59 -11.11
C SER A 3 -8.08 10.64 -9.92
N SER A 4 -7.96 9.36 -10.17
CA SER A 4 -7.89 8.36 -9.12
C SER A 4 -6.51 8.42 -8.48
N VAL A 5 -6.25 9.47 -7.71
CA VAL A 5 -5.02 9.59 -6.94
C VAL A 5 -4.97 8.52 -5.85
N LEU A 6 -6.13 8.12 -5.38
CA LEU A 6 -6.29 7.11 -4.34
C LEU A 6 -6.97 5.88 -4.91
N ARG A 7 -6.31 4.73 -4.83
CA ARG A 7 -6.84 3.45 -5.28
C ARG A 7 -6.82 2.41 -4.16
N TRP A 8 -7.74 1.48 -4.26
CA TRP A 8 -7.94 0.40 -3.32
C TRP A 8 -7.83 -0.94 -4.03
N THR A 9 -7.27 -1.93 -3.36
CA THR A 9 -7.21 -3.29 -3.88
C THR A 9 -7.98 -4.24 -2.96
N ALA A 10 -8.62 -5.25 -3.55
CA ALA A 10 -9.26 -6.30 -2.78
C ALA A 10 -8.22 -7.26 -2.21
N ALA A 11 -8.54 -7.88 -1.07
CA ALA A 11 -7.67 -8.89 -0.48
C ALA A 11 -7.58 -10.13 -1.39
N PRO A 12 -6.38 -10.68 -1.62
CA PRO A 12 -6.25 -11.95 -2.31
C PRO A 12 -6.80 -13.10 -1.44
N THR A 13 -7.49 -14.04 -2.08
CA THR A 13 -8.12 -15.19 -1.40
C THR A 13 -7.34 -16.49 -1.55
N ASN A 14 -6.15 -16.45 -2.12
CA ASN A 14 -5.33 -17.63 -2.36
C ASN A 14 -4.61 -18.07 -1.07
N GLY A 15 -4.68 -19.37 -0.73
CA GLY A 15 -4.06 -19.92 0.47
C GLY A 15 -2.53 -19.75 0.54
N THR A 16 -1.83 -19.77 -0.59
CA THR A 16 -0.38 -19.53 -0.64
C THR A 16 -0.05 -18.09 -0.22
N LEU A 17 -0.86 -17.13 -0.68
CA LEU A 17 -0.70 -15.73 -0.28
C LEU A 17 -1.01 -15.53 1.20
N SER A 18 -1.93 -16.33 1.79
CA SER A 18 -2.20 -16.27 3.21
C SER A 18 -0.99 -16.66 4.05
N ALA A 19 -0.22 -17.70 3.66
CA ALA A 19 0.98 -18.09 4.36
C ALA A 19 2.07 -17.02 4.26
N MET A 20 2.29 -16.45 3.07
CA MET A 20 3.23 -15.35 2.88
C MET A 20 2.81 -14.11 3.67
N ASN A 21 1.52 -13.82 3.72
CA ASN A 21 0.99 -12.69 4.49
C ASN A 21 1.23 -12.88 5.99
N GLN A 22 1.16 -14.11 6.50
CA GLN A 22 1.42 -14.38 7.91
C GLN A 22 2.90 -14.16 8.27
N GLU A 23 3.83 -14.59 7.42
CA GLU A 23 5.26 -14.32 7.61
C GLU A 23 5.55 -12.81 7.59
N LEU A 24 4.97 -12.10 6.64
CA LEU A 24 5.12 -10.65 6.54
C LEU A 24 4.52 -9.96 7.76
N LEU A 25 3.33 -10.37 8.17
CA LEU A 25 2.67 -9.84 9.37
C LEU A 25 3.55 -10.01 10.60
N ASP A 26 4.11 -11.18 10.81
CA ASP A 26 4.96 -11.49 11.97
C ASP A 26 6.23 -10.63 11.96
N ALA A 27 6.87 -10.48 10.80
CA ALA A 27 8.08 -9.68 10.65
C ALA A 27 7.81 -8.19 10.89
N VAL A 28 6.75 -7.66 10.30
CA VAL A 28 6.37 -6.25 10.47
C VAL A 28 5.96 -5.98 11.91
N ALA A 29 5.17 -6.86 12.51
CA ALA A 29 4.75 -6.72 13.90
C ALA A 29 5.93 -6.70 14.86
N ALA A 30 6.90 -7.59 14.68
CA ALA A 30 8.08 -7.67 15.53
C ALA A 30 8.92 -6.39 15.44
N TYR A 31 9.17 -5.91 14.23
CA TYR A 31 9.94 -4.68 14.02
C TYR A 31 9.20 -3.45 14.55
N ALA A 32 7.93 -3.31 14.20
CA ALA A 32 7.15 -2.14 14.56
C ALA A 32 6.96 -2.04 16.08
N ARG A 33 6.72 -3.15 16.77
CA ARG A 33 6.61 -3.16 18.24
C ARG A 33 7.89 -2.67 18.92
N ALA A 34 9.04 -3.01 18.36
CA ALA A 34 10.33 -2.63 18.93
C ALA A 34 10.70 -1.17 18.66
N HIS A 35 10.18 -0.57 17.58
CA HIS A 35 10.64 0.74 17.09
C HIS A 35 9.55 1.80 16.95
N ALA A 36 8.28 1.47 17.19
CA ALA A 36 7.19 2.42 17.01
C ALA A 36 7.24 3.56 18.02
N ASN A 37 6.93 4.76 17.55
CA ASN A 37 6.74 5.92 18.41
C ASN A 37 5.35 5.89 19.05
N ARG A 38 4.98 6.98 19.73
CA ARG A 38 3.67 7.11 20.42
C ARG A 38 2.48 6.93 19.46
N ASP A 39 2.63 7.37 18.21
CA ASP A 39 1.58 7.28 17.20
C ASP A 39 1.57 5.95 16.47
N GLY A 40 2.41 5.01 16.89
CA GLY A 40 2.50 3.69 16.28
C GLY A 40 3.37 3.63 15.03
N LEU A 41 4.07 4.71 14.69
CA LEU A 41 4.89 4.77 13.48
C LEU A 41 6.32 4.32 13.78
N ALA A 42 6.81 3.37 13.01
CA ALA A 42 8.18 2.88 13.05
C ALA A 42 8.88 3.18 11.72
N LEU A 43 9.91 4.02 11.77
CA LEU A 43 10.79 4.25 10.64
C LEU A 43 11.77 3.09 10.52
N THR A 44 12.20 2.79 9.30
CA THR A 44 13.15 1.72 9.04
C THR A 44 14.44 2.26 8.41
N PRO A 45 15.54 1.50 8.45
CA PRO A 45 16.77 1.88 7.74
C PRO A 45 16.61 1.96 6.22
N ILE A 46 15.57 1.34 5.67
CA ILE A 46 15.27 1.38 4.24
C ILE A 46 14.54 2.70 3.95
N PRO A 47 15.10 3.60 3.12
CA PRO A 47 14.43 4.85 2.79
C PRO A 47 13.04 4.62 2.20
N GLY A 48 12.04 5.35 2.72
CA GLY A 48 10.67 5.26 2.24
C GLY A 48 9.86 4.09 2.77
N LEU A 49 10.47 3.14 3.48
CA LEU A 49 9.75 2.04 4.09
C LEU A 49 9.42 2.37 5.54
N ARG A 50 8.14 2.35 5.89
CA ARG A 50 7.63 2.61 7.23
C ARG A 50 6.67 1.50 7.65
N MET A 51 6.63 1.25 8.95
CA MET A 51 5.74 0.26 9.53
C MET A 51 4.89 0.91 10.60
N MET A 52 3.73 0.34 10.87
CA MET A 52 2.84 0.82 11.92
C MET A 52 2.36 -0.33 12.79
N CYS A 53 2.31 -0.07 14.09
CA CYS A 53 1.73 -0.99 15.07
C CYS A 53 1.02 -0.18 16.14
N LEU A 54 -0.28 -0.41 16.30
CA LEU A 54 -1.09 0.16 17.37
C LEU A 54 -1.93 -0.94 17.99
N ASP A 55 -1.90 -1.04 19.31
CA ASP A 55 -2.63 -2.04 20.07
C ASP A 55 -3.99 -1.56 20.60
N GLN A 56 -4.40 -0.37 20.18
CA GLN A 56 -5.71 0.20 20.47
C GLN A 56 -6.08 1.20 19.36
N PRO A 57 -7.38 1.49 19.18
CA PRO A 57 -7.80 2.52 18.24
C PRO A 57 -7.12 3.86 18.56
N GLY A 58 -6.74 4.57 17.51
CA GLY A 58 -6.02 5.85 17.63
C GLY A 58 -6.91 7.06 17.41
N ASP A 59 -6.30 8.22 17.52
CA ASP A 59 -6.93 9.49 17.21
C ASP A 59 -6.92 9.75 15.70
N LYS A 60 -7.75 10.69 15.26
CA LYS A 60 -7.71 11.19 13.89
C LYS A 60 -6.42 11.98 13.69
N LEU A 61 -5.66 11.59 12.68
CA LEU A 61 -4.41 12.26 12.32
C LEU A 61 -4.52 12.84 10.92
N GLU A 62 -4.25 14.13 10.81
CA GLU A 62 -4.15 14.81 9.52
C GLU A 62 -2.71 14.75 9.04
N SER A 63 -2.54 14.36 7.79
CA SER A 63 -1.21 14.29 7.16
C SER A 63 -1.33 14.46 5.65
N THR A 64 -0.21 14.75 5.03
CA THR A 64 -0.12 14.73 3.57
C THR A 64 0.58 13.43 3.16
N TYR A 65 -0.16 12.57 2.47
CA TYR A 65 0.44 11.37 1.89
C TYR A 65 1.16 11.75 0.62
N ARG A 66 2.41 11.35 0.53
CA ARG A 66 3.16 11.38 -0.72
C ARG A 66 2.82 10.13 -1.52
N PRO A 67 3.21 10.04 -2.81
CA PRO A 67 3.03 8.80 -3.55
C PRO A 67 3.55 7.61 -2.75
N LEU A 68 2.67 6.65 -2.47
CA LEU A 68 2.99 5.48 -1.65
C LEU A 68 2.03 4.32 -1.90
N VAL A 69 2.45 3.14 -1.50
CA VAL A 69 1.59 1.98 -1.33
C VAL A 69 1.56 1.66 0.17
N CYS A 70 0.37 1.60 0.74
CA CYS A 70 0.16 1.19 2.12
C CYS A 70 -0.62 -0.12 2.14
N LEU A 71 -0.08 -1.14 2.78
CA LEU A 71 -0.71 -2.45 2.93
C LEU A 71 -1.13 -2.63 4.38
N VAL A 72 -2.42 -2.85 4.60
CA VAL A 72 -2.94 -3.19 5.92
C VAL A 72 -2.84 -4.71 6.10
N LEU A 73 -2.03 -5.13 7.06
CA LEU A 73 -1.81 -6.55 7.34
C LEU A 73 -2.76 -7.09 8.39
N GLN A 74 -3.18 -6.25 9.32
CA GLN A 74 -4.10 -6.62 10.39
C GLN A 74 -4.80 -5.39 10.94
N GLY A 75 -6.05 -5.55 11.34
CA GLY A 75 -6.88 -4.43 11.82
C GLY A 75 -7.49 -3.61 10.69
N GLU A 76 -8.00 -2.44 11.03
CA GLU A 76 -8.67 -1.58 10.07
C GLU A 76 -8.34 -0.12 10.30
N LYS A 77 -8.21 0.62 9.21
CA LYS A 77 -7.94 2.05 9.21
C LYS A 77 -8.99 2.77 8.38
N HIS A 78 -9.55 3.82 8.94
CA HIS A 78 -10.45 4.72 8.24
C HIS A 78 -9.65 5.87 7.62
N LEU A 79 -9.95 6.19 6.37
CA LEU A 79 -9.29 7.28 5.64
C LEU A 79 -10.33 8.20 5.03
N LEU A 80 -10.07 9.49 5.17
CA LEU A 80 -10.84 10.55 4.53
C LEU A 80 -9.90 11.42 3.71
N ALA A 81 -10.13 11.47 2.41
CA ALA A 81 -9.37 12.28 1.47
C ALA A 81 -10.34 13.11 0.62
N GLY A 82 -10.41 14.40 0.90
CA GLY A 82 -11.44 15.25 0.30
C GLY A 82 -12.83 14.75 0.65
N ARG A 83 -13.59 14.33 -0.37
CA ARG A 83 -14.93 13.74 -0.19
C ARG A 83 -14.93 12.22 -0.21
N GLN A 84 -13.78 11.61 -0.46
CA GLN A 84 -13.66 10.15 -0.44
C GLN A 84 -13.42 9.68 0.98
N GLU A 85 -14.25 8.76 1.41
CA GLU A 85 -14.17 8.11 2.71
C GLU A 85 -14.06 6.61 2.50
N LYS A 86 -13.10 5.97 3.14
CA LYS A 86 -12.86 4.54 2.93
C LYS A 86 -12.37 3.88 4.19
N LEU A 87 -12.86 2.67 4.42
CA LEU A 87 -12.33 1.77 5.43
C LEU A 87 -11.37 0.79 4.75
N CYS A 88 -10.12 0.80 5.17
CA CYS A 88 -9.11 -0.12 4.66
C CYS A 88 -8.92 -1.26 5.67
N ALA A 89 -9.27 -2.46 5.25
CA ALA A 89 -9.26 -3.66 6.09
C ALA A 89 -8.05 -4.56 5.78
N GLU A 90 -7.94 -5.63 6.54
CA GLU A 90 -6.88 -6.63 6.36
C GLU A 90 -6.74 -7.09 4.91
N GLY A 91 -5.51 -7.14 4.42
CA GLY A 91 -5.17 -7.59 3.08
C GLY A 91 -5.44 -6.57 1.98
N GLN A 92 -5.98 -5.41 2.33
CA GLN A 92 -6.21 -4.34 1.36
C GLN A 92 -5.03 -3.40 1.29
N ALA A 93 -4.76 -2.89 0.11
CA ALA A 93 -3.74 -1.88 -0.11
C ALA A 93 -4.36 -0.57 -0.56
N ILE A 94 -3.71 0.51 -0.17
CA ILE A 94 -4.02 1.86 -0.56
C ILE A 94 -2.88 2.34 -1.45
N ILE A 95 -3.19 2.82 -2.62
CA ILE A 95 -2.21 3.35 -3.56
C ILE A 95 -2.48 4.84 -3.75
N VAL A 96 -1.49 5.65 -3.46
CA VAL A 96 -1.54 7.11 -3.63
C VAL A 96 -0.52 7.49 -4.69
N SER A 97 -0.96 8.14 -5.76
CA SER A 97 -0.11 8.46 -6.92
C SER A 97 0.34 9.92 -7.00
N ALA A 98 -0.14 10.76 -6.11
CA ALA A 98 0.26 12.18 -6.00
C ALA A 98 0.08 12.63 -4.55
N ASP A 99 0.67 13.76 -4.18
CA ASP A 99 0.51 14.32 -2.84
C ASP A 99 -0.98 14.52 -2.53
N LEU A 100 -1.43 14.01 -1.39
CA LEU A 100 -2.83 13.98 -1.04
C LEU A 100 -3.01 14.25 0.47
N PRO A 101 -3.73 15.32 0.84
CA PRO A 101 -4.13 15.52 2.23
C PRO A 101 -5.11 14.42 2.67
N VAL A 102 -4.82 13.77 3.78
CA VAL A 102 -5.60 12.64 4.29
C VAL A 102 -5.80 12.80 5.79
N THR A 103 -7.02 12.54 6.24
CA THR A 103 -7.30 12.31 7.66
C THR A 103 -7.43 10.81 7.87
N GLY A 104 -6.53 10.23 8.66
CA GLY A 104 -6.51 8.80 8.93
C GLY A 104 -6.80 8.51 10.39
N GLN A 105 -7.43 7.37 10.64
CA GLN A 105 -7.70 6.89 11.99
C GLN A 105 -7.69 5.37 12.02
N VAL A 106 -6.89 4.79 12.89
CA VAL A 106 -6.98 3.36 13.18
C VAL A 106 -8.24 3.14 14.01
N VAL A 107 -9.16 2.35 13.47
CA VAL A 107 -10.47 2.13 14.09
C VAL A 107 -10.61 0.73 14.69
N THR A 108 -9.87 -0.25 14.19
CA THR A 108 -9.90 -1.62 14.68
C THR A 108 -8.49 -2.04 15.09
N ALA A 109 -8.28 -2.19 16.37
CA ALA A 109 -7.03 -2.65 16.96
C ALA A 109 -7.28 -3.08 18.41
N SER A 110 -6.54 -4.08 18.86
CA SER A 110 -6.53 -4.52 20.25
C SER A 110 -5.13 -5.03 20.61
N SER A 111 -4.88 -5.28 21.89
CA SER A 111 -3.60 -5.83 22.32
C SER A 111 -3.38 -7.26 21.82
N GLU A 112 -4.45 -8.02 21.61
CA GLU A 112 -4.38 -9.38 21.04
C GLU A 112 -4.23 -9.37 19.53
N ARG A 113 -4.87 -8.40 18.86
CA ARG A 113 -4.80 -8.20 17.41
C ARG A 113 -4.51 -6.73 17.12
N PRO A 114 -3.26 -6.30 17.28
CA PRO A 114 -2.91 -4.92 16.98
C PRO A 114 -3.09 -4.58 15.50
N TYR A 115 -3.31 -3.30 15.22
CA TYR A 115 -3.26 -2.80 13.86
C TYR A 115 -1.82 -2.87 13.37
N ILE A 116 -1.60 -3.56 12.26
CA ILE A 116 -0.28 -3.72 11.65
C ILE A 116 -0.39 -3.30 10.19
N ALA A 117 0.48 -2.40 9.77
CA ALA A 117 0.55 -1.94 8.39
C ALA A 117 1.98 -1.62 7.99
N LEU A 118 2.18 -1.58 6.70
CA LEU A 118 3.46 -1.27 6.09
C LEU A 118 3.21 -0.29 4.94
N ALA A 119 4.04 0.71 4.81
CA ALA A 119 3.94 1.70 3.75
C ALA A 119 5.28 1.89 3.06
N ILE A 120 5.24 1.93 1.73
CA ILE A 120 6.41 2.18 0.90
C ILE A 120 6.16 3.44 0.09
N GLU A 121 7.00 4.46 0.29
CA GLU A 121 6.97 5.64 -0.57
C GLU A 121 7.47 5.27 -1.96
N LEU A 122 6.83 5.84 -2.97
CA LEU A 122 7.13 5.58 -4.36
C LEU A 122 7.97 6.72 -4.93
N ASP A 123 9.11 6.38 -5.52
CA ASP A 123 9.86 7.31 -6.34
C ASP A 123 9.25 7.29 -7.75
N MET A 124 8.50 8.34 -8.09
CA MET A 124 7.75 8.39 -9.34
C MET A 124 8.67 8.46 -10.57
N ALA A 125 9.85 9.06 -10.44
CA ALA A 125 10.84 9.09 -11.51
C ALA A 125 11.38 7.68 -11.79
N LEU A 126 11.74 6.95 -10.74
CA LEU A 126 12.20 5.57 -10.85
C LEU A 126 11.10 4.66 -11.39
N LEU A 127 9.85 4.84 -10.95
CA LEU A 127 8.74 4.05 -11.46
C LEU A 127 8.49 4.30 -12.94
N SER A 128 8.59 5.55 -13.41
CA SER A 128 8.47 5.88 -14.82
C SER A 128 9.56 5.21 -15.64
N GLU A 129 10.80 5.23 -15.15
CA GLU A 129 11.92 4.56 -15.81
C GLU A 129 11.71 3.05 -15.89
N LEU A 130 11.30 2.42 -14.79
CA LEU A 130 11.00 0.99 -14.76
C LEU A 130 9.84 0.63 -15.70
N ALA A 131 8.80 1.45 -15.76
CA ALA A 131 7.68 1.25 -16.66
C ALA A 131 8.12 1.32 -18.13
N ASP A 132 9.02 2.25 -18.47
CA ASP A 132 9.57 2.35 -19.81
C ASP A 132 10.42 1.11 -20.17
N GLN A 133 11.23 0.63 -19.24
CA GLN A 133 12.00 -0.60 -19.43
C GLN A 133 11.09 -1.80 -19.66
N LEU A 134 10.03 -1.95 -18.88
CA LEU A 134 9.06 -3.03 -19.04
C LEU A 134 8.34 -2.95 -20.38
N ARG A 135 7.97 -1.77 -20.84
CA ARG A 135 7.35 -1.58 -22.17
C ARG A 135 8.30 -1.99 -23.29
N LYS A 136 9.58 -1.69 -23.16
CA LYS A 136 10.60 -2.11 -24.13
C LYS A 136 10.74 -3.63 -24.17
N VAL A 137 10.74 -4.30 -23.02
CA VAL A 137 10.77 -5.75 -22.93
C VAL A 137 9.52 -6.37 -23.57
N ASP A 138 8.34 -5.85 -23.25
CA ASP A 138 7.08 -6.32 -23.83
C ASP A 138 7.05 -6.12 -25.36
N ALA A 139 7.54 -4.99 -25.85
CA ALA A 139 7.63 -4.73 -27.28
C ALA A 139 8.62 -5.69 -27.98
N ALA A 140 9.71 -6.07 -27.31
CA ALA A 140 10.69 -7.01 -27.85
C ALA A 140 10.20 -8.45 -27.84
N THR A 141 9.28 -8.81 -26.93
CA THR A 141 8.72 -10.16 -26.78
C THR A 141 7.32 -10.30 -27.38
N ALA A 142 6.68 -9.18 -27.75
CA ALA A 142 5.36 -9.21 -28.37
C ALA A 142 5.42 -9.91 -29.74
N PRO A 143 4.40 -10.71 -30.11
CA PRO A 143 4.34 -11.27 -31.45
C PRO A 143 4.26 -10.15 -32.50
N PRO A 144 4.86 -10.32 -33.67
CA PRO A 144 4.78 -9.30 -34.72
C PRO A 144 3.33 -9.04 -35.10
N PRO A 145 2.99 -7.77 -35.47
CA PRO A 145 1.63 -7.48 -35.89
C PRO A 145 1.25 -8.33 -37.09
N PRO A 146 -0.02 -8.73 -37.21
CA PRO A 146 -0.45 -9.52 -38.33
C PRO A 146 -0.16 -8.81 -39.67
N ASP A 147 0.38 -9.55 -40.61
CA ASP A 147 0.68 -9.01 -41.91
C ASP A 147 -0.64 -8.58 -42.59
N PRO A 148 -0.77 -7.28 -42.95
CA PRO A 148 -1.99 -6.84 -43.62
C PRO A 148 -2.24 -7.55 -44.99
N ALA A 149 -1.22 -8.16 -45.56
CA ALA A 149 -1.38 -8.97 -46.77
C ALA A 149 -2.01 -10.35 -46.48
N ALA A 150 -1.98 -10.81 -45.23
CA ALA A 150 -2.56 -12.10 -44.85
C ALA A 150 -4.07 -12.09 -44.69
N THR A 151 -4.70 -10.92 -44.80
CA THR A 151 -6.16 -10.75 -44.63
C THR A 151 -6.94 -10.67 -45.95
N MET A 152 -6.30 -10.99 -47.05
CA MET A 152 -6.98 -11.07 -48.35
C MET A 152 -7.41 -12.47 -48.70
#